data_71559e4c9f1fcce718f9b65e4810097c
#
_entry.id   71559e4c9f1fcce718f9b65e4810097c
#
_cell.length_a   1.000
_cell.length_b   1.000
_cell.length_c   1.000
_cell.angle_alpha   90.00
_cell.angle_beta   90.00
_cell.angle_gamma   90.00
#
_symmetry.space_group_name_H-M   'P 1'
#
loop_
_entity.id
_entity.type
_entity.pdbx_description
1 polymer ?
#
loop_
_entity_poly.entity_id
_entity_poly.type
_entity_poly.pdbx_seq_one_letter_code
_entity_poly.pdbx_strand_id
1 'polypeptide(L)'
;MAIREKLAERASKFLEPSEQIHAVFPAQSGPSPYWSLLSAWITLIGAKYNMVAVTDRSIVVLRNGRLRSTFPKQVLVRAPLNAMQGEPGGLWGEIYINDSRYWVHRRFHKDVTAAYQFIQATAVN
;
A
#
# COMPACT_ATOMS: atom_id res chain seq x y z
N MET A 1 11.63 -17.44 -1.92
CA MET A 1 10.44 -16.72 -2.44
C MET A 1 10.58 -15.22 -2.19
N ALA A 2 10.37 -14.43 -3.21
CA ALA A 2 10.47 -12.98 -3.09
C ALA A 2 9.39 -12.43 -2.16
N ILE A 3 9.69 -11.33 -1.48
CA ILE A 3 8.73 -10.71 -0.56
C ILE A 3 7.44 -10.29 -1.26
N ARG A 4 7.53 -9.83 -2.51
CA ARG A 4 6.36 -9.43 -3.29
C ARG A 4 5.38 -10.57 -3.51
N GLU A 5 5.89 -11.77 -3.77
CA GLU A 5 5.06 -12.96 -3.94
C GLU A 5 4.34 -13.33 -2.65
N LYS A 6 5.03 -13.20 -1.52
CA LYS A 6 4.43 -13.45 -0.20
C LYS A 6 3.34 -12.45 0.12
N LEU A 7 3.59 -11.18 -0.19
CA LEU A 7 2.60 -10.12 0.04
C LEU A 7 1.36 -10.34 -0.84
N ALA A 8 1.56 -10.69 -2.11
CA ALA A 8 0.45 -10.97 -3.02
C ALA A 8 -0.38 -12.17 -2.53
N GLU A 9 0.27 -13.23 -2.08
CA GLU A 9 -0.42 -14.40 -1.55
C GLU A 9 -1.26 -14.04 -0.33
N ARG A 10 -0.71 -13.26 0.59
CA ARG A 10 -1.44 -12.83 1.79
C ARG A 10 -2.61 -11.93 1.47
N ALA A 11 -2.43 -11.01 0.52
CA ALA A 11 -3.49 -10.08 0.10
C ALA A 11 -4.62 -10.81 -0.64
N SER A 12 -4.30 -11.84 -1.42
CA SER A 12 -5.28 -12.54 -2.25
C SER A 12 -6.42 -13.15 -1.43
N LYS A 13 -6.19 -13.44 -0.16
CA LYS A 13 -7.22 -13.99 0.73
C LYS A 13 -8.35 -13.02 1.01
N PHE A 14 -8.14 -11.74 0.77
CA PHE A 14 -9.12 -10.67 1.01
C PHE A 14 -9.74 -10.15 -0.28
N LEU A 15 -9.36 -10.73 -1.41
CA LEU A 15 -9.83 -10.32 -2.73
C LEU A 15 -10.84 -11.33 -3.28
N GLU A 16 -11.57 -10.92 -4.30
CA GLU A 16 -12.47 -11.82 -4.98
C GLU A 16 -11.68 -12.87 -5.78
N PRO A 17 -12.19 -14.11 -5.93
CA PRO A 17 -11.43 -15.18 -6.59
C PRO A 17 -10.95 -14.87 -8.00
N SER A 18 -11.70 -14.05 -8.75
CA SER A 18 -11.34 -13.68 -10.11
C SER A 18 -10.49 -12.42 -10.22
N GLU A 19 -10.20 -11.78 -9.09
CA GLU A 19 -9.42 -10.55 -9.06
C GLU A 19 -7.94 -10.87 -9.19
N GLN A 20 -7.26 -10.17 -10.11
CA GLN A 20 -5.83 -10.36 -10.35
C GLN A 20 -5.03 -9.19 -9.78
N ILE A 21 -3.97 -9.50 -9.05
CA ILE A 21 -3.08 -8.49 -8.46
C ILE A 21 -2.04 -8.07 -9.49
N HIS A 22 -1.95 -6.77 -9.76
CA HIS A 22 -0.94 -6.18 -10.64
C HIS A 22 0.19 -5.52 -9.89
N ALA A 23 -0.06 -5.07 -8.66
CA ALA A 23 0.96 -4.53 -7.79
C ALA A 23 0.52 -4.69 -6.35
N VAL A 24 1.47 -4.93 -5.46
CA VAL A 24 1.22 -5.02 -4.03
C VAL A 24 2.43 -4.45 -3.29
N PHE A 25 2.16 -3.61 -2.30
CA PHE A 25 3.23 -3.01 -1.52
C PHE A 25 2.74 -2.65 -0.12
N PRO A 26 3.61 -2.71 0.90
CA PRO A 26 3.27 -2.22 2.22
C PRO A 26 3.23 -0.70 2.23
N ALA A 27 2.33 -0.14 3.03
CA ALA A 27 2.22 1.31 3.21
C ALA A 27 1.89 1.59 4.68
N GLN A 28 2.45 2.67 5.21
CA GLN A 28 2.27 3.06 6.59
C GLN A 28 1.39 4.30 6.66
N SER A 29 0.39 4.29 7.54
CA SER A 29 -0.43 5.48 7.81
C SER A 29 -0.19 5.94 9.25
N GLY A 30 -0.69 7.16 9.57
CA GLY A 30 -0.45 7.78 10.85
C GLY A 30 0.64 8.84 10.74
N PRO A 31 1.39 9.11 11.82
CA PRO A 31 2.46 10.12 11.79
C PRO A 31 3.52 9.79 10.75
N SER A 32 4.14 10.82 10.18
CA SER A 32 5.22 10.62 9.22
C SER A 32 6.34 9.77 9.83
N PRO A 33 6.85 8.78 9.09
CA PRO A 33 7.99 7.97 9.58
C PRO A 33 9.23 8.82 9.89
N TYR A 34 9.35 10.00 9.30
CA TYR A 34 10.46 10.91 9.59
C TYR A 34 10.46 11.40 11.05
N TRP A 35 9.31 11.37 11.72
CA TRP A 35 9.22 11.71 13.13
C TRP A 35 9.99 10.75 14.03
N SER A 36 10.28 9.53 13.56
CA SER A 36 11.08 8.59 14.32
C SER A 36 12.50 9.08 14.59
N LEU A 37 12.97 10.06 13.79
CA LEU A 37 14.27 10.69 14.03
C LEU A 37 14.25 11.58 15.27
N LEU A 38 13.08 12.08 15.66
CA LEU A 38 12.91 12.93 16.84
C LEU A 38 12.39 12.13 18.03
N SER A 39 11.44 11.23 17.79
CA SER A 39 10.86 10.42 18.85
C SER A 39 10.30 9.12 18.27
N ALA A 40 10.90 8.01 18.65
CA ALA A 40 10.41 6.69 18.24
C ALA A 40 9.02 6.40 18.81
N TRP A 41 8.66 7.00 19.95
CA TRP A 41 7.37 6.79 20.58
C TRP A 41 6.21 7.30 19.72
N ILE A 42 6.38 8.43 19.03
CA ILE A 42 5.34 8.99 18.17
C ILE A 42 5.00 8.00 17.07
N THR A 43 6.03 7.45 16.42
CA THR A 43 5.84 6.47 15.34
C THR A 43 5.29 5.16 15.89
N LEU A 44 5.81 4.70 17.01
CA LEU A 44 5.41 3.42 17.60
C LEU A 44 3.94 3.40 18.01
N ILE A 45 3.45 4.50 18.59
CA ILE A 45 2.06 4.60 19.07
C ILE A 45 1.10 4.87 17.92
N GLY A 46 1.46 5.78 17.02
CA GLY A 46 0.55 6.28 15.99
C GLY A 46 0.62 5.58 14.64
N ALA A 47 1.72 4.87 14.37
CA ALA A 47 1.90 4.22 13.07
C ALA A 47 0.96 3.04 12.91
N LYS A 48 0.35 2.96 11.73
CA LYS A 48 -0.52 1.84 11.36
C LYS A 48 0.02 1.23 10.08
N TYR A 49 0.06 -0.10 10.04
CA TYR A 49 0.62 -0.83 8.92
C TYR A 49 -0.49 -1.34 8.02
N ASN A 50 -0.33 -1.09 6.73
CA ASN A 50 -1.33 -1.44 5.73
C ASN A 50 -0.64 -2.13 4.56
N MET A 51 -1.45 -2.78 3.74
CA MET A 51 -0.99 -3.34 2.47
C MET A 51 -1.91 -2.82 1.38
N VAL A 52 -1.31 -2.28 0.32
CA VAL A 52 -2.05 -1.80 -0.83
C VAL A 52 -1.91 -2.82 -1.94
N ALA A 53 -3.05 -3.31 -2.43
CA ALA A 53 -3.10 -4.21 -3.57
C ALA A 53 -3.84 -3.52 -4.70
N VAL A 54 -3.17 -3.36 -5.84
CA VAL A 54 -3.78 -2.82 -7.05
C VAL A 54 -4.14 -4.00 -7.93
N THR A 55 -5.43 -4.19 -8.16
CA THR A 55 -5.95 -5.30 -8.93
C THR A 55 -6.45 -4.81 -10.29
N ASP A 56 -6.95 -5.74 -11.09
CA ASP A 56 -7.58 -5.40 -12.37
C ASP A 56 -8.89 -4.61 -12.22
N ARG A 57 -9.42 -4.50 -10.99
CA ARG A 57 -10.72 -3.86 -10.73
C ARG A 57 -10.67 -2.67 -9.81
N SER A 58 -9.77 -2.69 -8.82
CA SER A 58 -9.79 -1.68 -7.76
C SER A 58 -8.46 -1.58 -7.05
N ILE A 59 -8.34 -0.57 -6.21
CA ILE A 59 -7.26 -0.44 -5.25
C ILE A 59 -7.82 -0.87 -3.91
N VAL A 60 -7.24 -1.92 -3.33
CA VAL A 60 -7.70 -2.46 -2.05
C VAL A 60 -6.65 -2.18 -0.99
N VAL A 61 -7.04 -1.46 0.05
CA VAL A 61 -6.17 -1.19 1.20
C VAL A 61 -6.56 -2.13 2.33
N LEU A 62 -5.59 -2.94 2.77
CA LEU A 62 -5.79 -3.90 3.84
C LEU A 62 -5.07 -3.40 5.10
N ARG A 63 -5.73 -3.50 6.26
CA ARG A 63 -5.10 -3.20 7.54
C ARG A 63 -4.31 -4.41 8.01
N ASN A 64 -3.03 -4.22 8.25
CA ASN A 64 -2.15 -5.28 8.76
C ASN A 64 -2.14 -5.29 10.29
N GLY A 65 -1.64 -6.40 10.85
CA GLY A 65 -1.47 -6.53 12.27
C GLY A 65 -0.32 -5.67 12.80
N ARG A 66 -0.39 -5.32 14.09
CA ARG A 66 0.67 -4.53 14.73
C ARG A 66 1.95 -5.32 14.93
N LEU A 67 1.81 -6.53 15.43
CA LEU A 67 2.95 -7.42 15.67
C LEU A 67 3.39 -8.14 14.41
N ARG A 68 2.45 -8.41 13.51
CA ARG A 68 2.72 -9.03 12.22
C ARG A 68 2.40 -8.01 11.13
N SER A 69 3.29 -7.04 10.97
CA SER A 69 3.05 -5.85 10.16
C SER A 69 2.91 -6.11 8.64
N THR A 70 3.23 -7.32 8.19
CA THR A 70 3.06 -7.72 6.79
C THR A 70 1.94 -8.74 6.60
N PHE A 71 1.10 -8.97 7.63
CA PHE A 71 -0.02 -9.92 7.57
C PHE A 71 -1.35 -9.15 7.66
N PRO A 72 -2.14 -9.13 6.58
CA PRO A 72 -3.43 -8.44 6.58
C PRO A 72 -4.42 -9.05 7.56
N LYS A 73 -5.24 -8.21 8.17
CA LYS A 73 -6.31 -8.62 9.07
C LYS A 73 -7.70 -8.35 8.50
N GLN A 74 -7.85 -7.25 7.76
CA GLN A 74 -9.17 -6.85 7.24
C GLN A 74 -9.03 -5.90 6.08
N VAL A 75 -10.08 -5.81 5.27
CA VAL A 75 -10.18 -4.80 4.22
C VAL A 75 -10.52 -3.47 4.88
N LEU A 76 -9.69 -2.47 4.64
CA LEU A 76 -9.93 -1.12 5.15
C LEU A 76 -10.73 -0.29 4.15
N VAL A 77 -10.34 -0.34 2.88
CA VAL A 77 -10.94 0.47 1.81
C VAL A 77 -10.84 -0.30 0.48
N ARG A 78 -11.91 -0.21 -0.32
CA ARG A 78 -11.87 -0.52 -1.74
C ARG A 78 -12.11 0.77 -2.50
N ALA A 79 -11.16 1.16 -3.34
CA ALA A 79 -11.22 2.41 -4.06
C ALA A 79 -11.14 2.18 -5.56
N PRO A 80 -11.67 3.10 -6.38
CA PRO A 80 -11.50 2.97 -7.83
C PRO A 80 -10.04 3.14 -8.23
N LEU A 81 -9.68 2.61 -9.40
CA LEU A 81 -8.29 2.64 -9.86
C LEU A 81 -7.71 4.05 -9.99
N ASN A 82 -8.54 5.05 -10.20
CA ASN A 82 -8.07 6.44 -10.32
C ASN A 82 -7.92 7.17 -8.99
N ALA A 83 -8.12 6.47 -7.87
CA ALA A 83 -8.08 7.10 -6.55
C ALA A 83 -6.68 7.31 -6.00
N MET A 84 -5.65 6.69 -6.60
CA MET A 84 -4.28 6.79 -6.11
C MET A 84 -3.57 7.98 -6.75
N GLN A 85 -2.96 8.83 -5.92
CA GLN A 85 -2.25 10.03 -6.36
C GLN A 85 -0.94 10.19 -5.58
N GLY A 86 -0.05 11.02 -6.13
CA GLY A 86 1.22 11.33 -5.51
C GLY A 86 2.39 10.58 -6.15
N GLU A 87 3.59 11.10 -5.97
CA GLU A 87 4.81 10.48 -6.48
C GLU A 87 5.72 10.15 -5.30
N PRO A 88 6.09 8.88 -5.10
CA PRO A 88 6.98 8.54 -4.02
C PRO A 88 8.39 9.06 -4.30
N GLY A 89 9.02 9.61 -3.27
CA GLY A 89 10.39 10.11 -3.35
C GLY A 89 11.06 10.02 -1.98
N GLY A 90 12.39 10.06 -1.96
CA GLY A 90 13.14 9.96 -0.73
C GLY A 90 13.07 8.57 -0.10
N LEU A 91 13.37 8.47 1.19
CA LEU A 91 13.35 7.20 1.92
C LEU A 91 11.91 6.72 2.15
N TRP A 92 11.02 7.64 2.45
CA TRP A 92 9.59 7.37 2.62
C TRP A 92 8.82 8.27 1.67
N GLY A 93 8.23 7.67 0.66
CA GLY A 93 7.43 8.39 -0.32
C GLY A 93 5.98 8.52 0.15
N GLU A 94 5.36 9.62 -0.22
CA GLU A 94 4.00 9.95 0.18
C GLU A 94 3.06 9.72 -0.99
N ILE A 95 2.03 8.90 -0.78
CA ILE A 95 0.96 8.71 -1.77
C ILE A 95 -0.39 8.91 -1.09
N TYR A 96 -1.40 9.18 -1.90
CA TYR A 96 -2.79 9.37 -1.43
C TYR A 96 -3.72 8.39 -2.13
N ILE A 97 -4.59 7.77 -1.35
CA ILE A 97 -5.65 6.91 -1.87
C ILE A 97 -6.94 7.41 -1.22
N ASN A 98 -7.89 7.90 -2.01
CA ASN A 98 -9.14 8.52 -1.53
C ASN A 98 -8.88 9.60 -0.47
N ASP A 99 -7.89 10.46 -0.72
CA ASP A 99 -7.50 11.56 0.16
C ASP A 99 -6.86 11.15 1.48
N SER A 100 -6.65 9.86 1.70
CA SER A 100 -5.89 9.36 2.85
C SER A 100 -4.44 9.24 2.49
N ARG A 101 -3.57 9.73 3.36
CA ARG A 101 -2.12 9.73 3.14
C ARG A 101 -1.50 8.42 3.61
N TYR A 102 -0.60 7.87 2.76
CA TYR A 102 0.16 6.67 3.07
C TYR A 102 1.64 6.91 2.76
N TRP A 103 2.50 6.32 3.59
CA TRP A 103 3.95 6.40 3.43
C TRP A 103 4.47 5.06 2.91
N VAL A 104 5.22 5.10 1.81
CA VAL A 104 5.79 3.89 1.19
C VAL A 104 7.30 3.97 1.23
N HIS A 105 7.93 2.96 1.82
CA HIS A 105 9.39 2.88 1.88
C HIS A 105 9.97 2.76 0.47
N ARG A 106 11.14 3.39 0.24
CA ARG A 106 11.78 3.43 -1.09
C ARG A 106 11.98 2.04 -1.71
N ARG A 107 12.09 1.01 -0.89
CA ARG A 107 12.21 -0.38 -1.35
C ARG A 107 11.05 -0.79 -2.26
N PHE A 108 9.87 -0.19 -2.05
CA PHE A 108 8.66 -0.53 -2.78
C PHE A 108 8.21 0.54 -3.77
N HIS A 109 9.06 1.55 -4.05
CA HIS A 109 8.69 2.59 -5.01
C HIS A 109 8.52 2.03 -6.42
N LYS A 110 9.22 0.95 -6.77
CA LYS A 110 9.03 0.27 -8.06
C LYS A 110 7.62 -0.29 -8.19
N ASP A 111 7.06 -0.79 -7.09
CA ASP A 111 5.71 -1.35 -7.07
C ASP A 111 4.66 -0.25 -7.23
N VAL A 112 4.89 0.91 -6.65
CA VAL A 112 4.03 2.08 -6.84
C VAL A 112 4.06 2.53 -8.29
N THR A 113 5.25 2.60 -8.89
CA THR A 113 5.40 2.97 -10.30
C THR A 113 4.69 1.97 -11.20
N ALA A 114 4.84 0.67 -10.93
CA ALA A 114 4.16 -0.37 -11.69
C ALA A 114 2.64 -0.24 -11.58
N ALA A 115 2.15 0.12 -10.39
CA ALA A 115 0.72 0.36 -10.17
C ALA A 115 0.21 1.52 -11.04
N TYR A 116 0.93 2.64 -11.06
CA TYR A 116 0.55 3.79 -11.89
C TYR A 116 0.57 3.44 -13.37
N GLN A 117 1.57 2.69 -13.83
CA GLN A 117 1.66 2.27 -15.23
C GLN A 117 0.45 1.41 -15.61
N PHE A 118 0.06 0.49 -14.75
CA PHE A 118 -1.12 -0.33 -14.99
C PHE A 118 -2.40 0.51 -15.04
N ILE A 119 -2.56 1.45 -14.10
CA ILE A 119 -3.73 2.33 -14.03
C ILE A 119 -3.84 3.18 -15.29
N GLN A 120 -2.72 3.74 -15.75
CA GLN A 120 -2.69 4.55 -16.96
C GLN A 120 -3.04 3.72 -18.20
N ALA A 121 -2.52 2.52 -18.31
CA ALA A 121 -2.82 1.63 -19.42
C ALA A 121 -4.30 1.26 -19.45
N THR A 122 -4.91 1.05 -18.29
CA THR A 122 -6.32 0.72 -18.17
C THR A 122 -7.20 1.92 -18.52
N ALA A 123 -6.79 3.13 -18.14
CA ALA A 123 -7.55 4.35 -18.39
C ALA A 123 -7.61 4.73 -19.90
N VAL A 124 -6.60 4.31 -20.67
CA VAL A 124 -6.55 4.62 -22.11
C VAL A 124 -7.50 3.73 -22.91
N ASN A 125 -7.84 2.60 -22.36
CA ASN A 125 -8.78 1.67 -23.01
C ASN A 125 -10.24 2.02 -22.63
#